data_19d734ad4208d39e003ee7f8e22d464f
#
_entry.id   19d734ad4208d39e003ee7f8e22d464f
#
_cell.length_a   1.000
_cell.length_b   1.000
_cell.length_c   1.000
_cell.angle_alpha   90.00
_cell.angle_beta   90.00
_cell.angle_gamma   90.00
#
_symmetry.space_group_name_H-M   'P 1'
#
loop_
_entity.id
_entity.type
_entity.pdbx_description
1 polymer ?
#
loop_
_entity_poly.entity_id
_entity_poly.type
_entity_poly.pdbx_seq_one_letter_code
_entity_poly.pdbx_strand_id
1 'polypeptide(L)'
;QENQVTIGDTSFKLPSPFLVMATQNPVEQEGTYPLPEAQVDRFMLKTIIDYPKLDEEQIIVRSNLNNTQEKVKAVVTTKQIETAQASVREIYMDEKIEKYILDLIFATRYPERYNLDSIKPLISFGASPRGSIYLATAAKCHAFLKHRGYVIPEDVRAVIYDVLRHR
;
A
#
# COMPACT_ATOMS: atom_id res chain seq x y z
N GLN A 1 -4.28 13.56 -0.92
CA GLN A 1 -4.27 13.58 0.56
C GLN A 1 -5.17 14.68 1.12
N GLU A 2 -5.35 15.77 0.40
CA GLU A 2 -6.15 16.92 0.84
C GLU A 2 -7.64 16.77 0.49
N ASN A 3 -8.04 15.66 -0.14
CA ASN A 3 -9.42 15.37 -0.59
C ASN A 3 -10.04 16.53 -1.39
N GLN A 4 -9.21 17.28 -2.11
CA GLN A 4 -9.63 18.37 -2.97
C GLN A 4 -8.71 18.51 -4.18
N VAL A 5 -9.24 19.08 -5.25
CA VAL A 5 -8.52 19.46 -6.47
C VAL A 5 -8.76 20.95 -6.72
N THR A 6 -7.68 21.69 -6.96
CA THR A 6 -7.76 23.11 -7.31
C THR A 6 -7.51 23.24 -8.82
N ILE A 7 -8.45 23.85 -9.52
CA ILE A 7 -8.38 24.15 -10.95
C ILE A 7 -8.52 25.67 -11.10
N GLY A 8 -7.45 26.33 -11.54
CA GLY A 8 -7.38 27.78 -11.50
C GLY A 8 -7.51 28.29 -10.05
N ASP A 9 -8.46 29.19 -9.81
CA ASP A 9 -8.72 29.77 -8.48
C ASP A 9 -9.81 29.06 -7.68
N THR A 10 -10.34 27.94 -8.19
CA THR A 10 -11.46 27.23 -7.57
C THR A 10 -11.03 25.87 -7.05
N SER A 11 -11.31 25.59 -5.76
CA SER A 11 -11.07 24.29 -5.12
C SER A 11 -12.35 23.47 -5.06
N PHE A 12 -12.26 22.23 -5.56
CA PHE A 12 -13.36 21.26 -5.57
C PHE A 12 -13.05 20.15 -4.57
N LYS A 13 -13.98 19.86 -3.66
CA LYS A 13 -13.88 18.69 -2.78
C LYS A 13 -14.11 17.41 -3.57
N LEU A 14 -13.27 16.41 -3.32
CA LEU A 14 -13.45 15.08 -3.90
C LEU A 14 -14.47 14.28 -3.07
N PRO A 15 -15.33 13.47 -3.73
CA PRO A 15 -16.29 12.62 -3.02
C PRO A 15 -15.56 11.56 -2.20
N SER A 16 -16.17 11.14 -1.09
CA SER A 16 -15.69 10.00 -0.29
C SER A 16 -16.47 8.73 -0.66
N PRO A 17 -15.83 7.57 -0.70
CA PRO A 17 -14.40 7.30 -0.59
C PRO A 17 -13.66 7.67 -1.90
N PHE A 18 -12.43 8.18 -1.77
CA PHE A 18 -11.57 8.53 -2.91
C PHE A 18 -10.29 7.67 -2.89
N LEU A 19 -9.98 7.05 -4.01
CA LEU A 19 -8.79 6.20 -4.18
C LEU A 19 -7.97 6.71 -5.36
N VAL A 20 -6.65 6.84 -5.16
CA VAL A 20 -5.68 7.09 -6.22
C VAL A 20 -4.92 5.81 -6.52
N MET A 21 -4.97 5.36 -7.75
CA MET A 21 -4.14 4.28 -8.26
C MET A 21 -3.25 4.81 -9.38
N ALA A 22 -1.99 4.41 -9.37
CA ALA A 22 -1.03 4.71 -10.44
C ALA A 22 -0.31 3.42 -10.82
N THR A 23 -0.01 3.26 -12.09
CA THR A 23 0.80 2.16 -12.61
C THR A 23 2.16 2.67 -13.04
N GLN A 24 3.20 1.89 -12.82
CA GLN A 24 4.53 2.09 -13.38
C GLN A 24 4.89 0.85 -14.22
N ASN A 25 5.30 1.08 -15.47
CA ASN A 25 5.89 0.01 -16.27
C ASN A 25 7.42 0.11 -16.18
N PRO A 26 8.13 -0.84 -15.54
CA PRO A 26 9.58 -0.77 -15.41
C PRO A 26 10.33 -0.97 -16.74
N VAL A 27 9.65 -1.49 -17.77
CA VAL A 27 10.25 -1.78 -19.08
C VAL A 27 10.28 -0.53 -19.99
N GLU A 28 9.34 0.39 -19.80
CA GLU A 28 9.23 1.62 -20.62
C GLU A 28 9.93 2.80 -19.94
N GLN A 29 11.25 2.69 -19.70
CA GLN A 29 12.02 3.79 -19.10
C GLN A 29 12.55 4.79 -20.12
N GLU A 30 12.47 4.55 -21.42
CA GLU A 30 12.85 5.52 -22.43
C GLU A 30 11.79 6.63 -22.56
N GLY A 31 12.12 7.81 -22.02
CA GLY A 31 11.28 9.01 -22.14
C GLY A 31 10.38 9.34 -20.93
N THR A 32 10.34 8.51 -19.89
CA THR A 32 9.59 8.83 -18.67
C THR A 32 10.53 9.14 -17.52
N TYR A 33 10.33 10.29 -16.85
CA TYR A 33 11.04 10.59 -15.61
C TYR A 33 10.42 9.77 -14.47
N PRO A 34 11.25 9.06 -13.67
CA PRO A 34 10.75 8.40 -12.47
C PRO A 34 10.13 9.46 -11.53
N LEU A 35 9.01 9.11 -10.91
CA LEU A 35 8.42 10.00 -9.91
C LEU A 35 9.44 10.28 -8.80
N PRO A 36 9.60 11.54 -8.37
CA PRO A 36 10.44 11.88 -7.24
C PRO A 36 10.02 11.09 -5.98
N GLU A 37 10.97 10.68 -5.16
CA GLU A 37 10.74 9.88 -3.95
C GLU A 37 9.67 10.48 -3.04
N ALA A 38 9.68 11.81 -2.87
CA ALA A 38 8.68 12.52 -2.08
C ALA A 38 7.24 12.36 -2.62
N GLN A 39 7.07 12.09 -3.91
CA GLN A 39 5.76 11.81 -4.51
C GLN A 39 5.37 10.34 -4.35
N VAL A 40 6.34 9.44 -4.52
CA VAL A 40 6.13 7.99 -4.34
C VAL A 40 5.82 7.67 -2.87
N ASP A 41 6.45 8.33 -1.91
CA ASP A 41 6.20 8.19 -0.47
C ASP A 41 4.76 8.56 -0.05
N ARG A 42 4.01 9.25 -0.91
CA ARG A 42 2.59 9.57 -0.65
C ARG A 42 1.65 8.40 -0.91
N PHE A 43 2.06 7.39 -1.68
CA PHE A 43 1.26 6.19 -1.89
C PHE A 43 1.39 5.26 -0.70
N MET A 44 0.26 4.75 -0.21
CA MET A 44 0.25 3.88 0.96
C MET A 44 0.93 2.54 0.68
N LEU A 45 0.65 1.95 -0.46
CA LEU A 45 1.12 0.62 -0.87
C LEU A 45 1.73 0.68 -2.27
N LYS A 46 2.74 -0.15 -2.50
CA LYS A 46 3.25 -0.51 -3.82
C LYS A 46 3.21 -2.02 -3.97
N THR A 47 2.32 -2.52 -4.81
CA THR A 47 2.23 -3.94 -5.15
C THR A 47 3.02 -4.22 -6.42
N ILE A 48 3.62 -5.40 -6.49
CA ILE A 48 4.27 -5.90 -7.71
C ILE A 48 3.29 -6.87 -8.37
N ILE A 49 3.03 -6.65 -9.65
CA ILE A 49 2.28 -7.56 -10.49
C ILE A 49 3.28 -8.24 -11.40
N ASP A 50 3.40 -9.55 -11.26
CA ASP A 50 4.28 -10.38 -12.07
C ASP A 50 3.53 -10.97 -13.27
N TYR A 51 4.26 -11.64 -14.15
CA TYR A 51 3.65 -12.37 -15.25
C TYR A 51 2.73 -13.49 -14.72
N PRO A 52 1.62 -13.78 -15.43
CA PRO A 52 0.75 -14.90 -15.09
C PRO A 52 1.51 -16.22 -15.25
N LYS A 53 1.10 -17.23 -14.49
CA LYS A 53 1.58 -18.60 -14.67
C LYS A 53 1.04 -19.18 -15.98
N LEU A 54 1.64 -20.25 -16.47
CA LEU A 54 1.29 -20.89 -17.74
C LEU A 54 -0.22 -21.24 -17.85
N ASP A 55 -0.78 -21.78 -16.78
CA ASP A 55 -2.20 -22.15 -16.68
C ASP A 55 -3.12 -20.90 -16.69
N GLU A 56 -2.71 -19.86 -15.99
CA GLU A 56 -3.43 -18.58 -15.94
C GLU A 56 -3.37 -17.88 -17.32
N GLU A 57 -2.20 -17.87 -17.95
CA GLU A 57 -2.02 -17.30 -19.29
C GLU A 57 -2.85 -18.04 -20.34
N GLN A 58 -2.97 -19.37 -20.23
CA GLN A 58 -3.84 -20.17 -21.08
C GLN A 58 -5.31 -19.76 -20.94
N ILE A 59 -5.78 -19.47 -19.73
CA ILE A 59 -7.14 -18.96 -19.46
C ILE A 59 -7.33 -17.59 -20.12
N ILE A 60 -6.35 -16.70 -19.98
CA ILE A 60 -6.37 -15.35 -20.57
C ILE A 60 -6.49 -15.45 -22.10
N VAL A 61 -5.67 -16.28 -22.74
CA VAL A 61 -5.70 -16.49 -24.21
C VAL A 61 -7.08 -17.00 -24.64
N ARG A 62 -7.60 -18.03 -23.98
CA ARG A 62 -8.93 -18.60 -24.32
C ARG A 62 -10.06 -17.58 -24.14
N SER A 63 -10.03 -16.82 -23.04
CA SER A 63 -11.03 -15.79 -22.77
C SER A 63 -11.03 -14.70 -23.82
N ASN A 64 -9.86 -14.27 -24.28
CA ASN A 64 -9.74 -13.27 -25.35
C ASN A 64 -10.17 -13.80 -26.71
N LEU A 65 -9.75 -15.01 -27.08
CA LEU A 65 -10.14 -15.62 -28.37
C LEU A 65 -11.66 -15.85 -28.47
N ASN A 66 -12.30 -16.21 -27.37
CA ASN A 66 -13.73 -16.48 -27.33
C ASN A 66 -14.59 -15.25 -27.01
N ASN A 67 -13.97 -14.10 -26.80
CA ASN A 67 -14.63 -12.84 -26.40
C ASN A 67 -15.56 -13.01 -25.17
N THR A 68 -15.18 -13.90 -24.23
CA THR A 68 -15.94 -14.28 -23.03
C THR A 68 -15.56 -13.44 -21.80
N GLN A 69 -15.21 -12.17 -21.99
CA GLN A 69 -14.90 -11.30 -20.86
C GLN A 69 -16.18 -11.03 -20.05
N GLU A 70 -16.18 -11.52 -18.81
CA GLU A 70 -17.26 -11.21 -17.87
C GLU A 70 -17.22 -9.74 -17.49
N LYS A 71 -18.38 -9.08 -17.52
CA LYS A 71 -18.51 -7.70 -17.05
C LYS A 71 -18.34 -7.68 -15.54
N VAL A 72 -17.42 -6.83 -15.05
CA VAL A 72 -17.23 -6.59 -13.62
C VAL A 72 -18.53 -6.06 -13.01
N LYS A 73 -19.01 -6.69 -11.94
CA LYS A 73 -20.18 -6.27 -11.17
C LYS A 73 -19.75 -5.65 -9.84
N ALA A 74 -20.47 -4.63 -9.39
CA ALA A 74 -20.25 -4.07 -8.06
C ALA A 74 -20.60 -5.12 -7.00
N VAL A 75 -19.66 -5.43 -6.11
CA VAL A 75 -19.82 -6.37 -5.00
C VAL A 75 -19.99 -5.67 -3.66
N VAL A 76 -19.63 -4.39 -3.56
CA VAL A 76 -19.77 -3.54 -2.37
C VAL A 76 -20.25 -2.15 -2.77
N THR A 77 -20.96 -1.50 -1.86
CA THR A 77 -21.39 -0.10 -2.01
C THR A 77 -20.37 0.85 -1.36
N THR A 78 -20.37 2.12 -1.77
CA THR A 78 -19.55 3.16 -1.14
C THR A 78 -19.83 3.28 0.36
N LYS A 79 -21.10 3.17 0.77
CA LYS A 79 -21.50 3.20 2.19
C LYS A 79 -20.91 2.03 3.00
N GLN A 80 -20.83 0.83 2.41
CA GLN A 80 -20.17 -0.31 3.04
C GLN A 80 -18.67 -0.08 3.21
N ILE A 81 -18.02 0.56 2.23
CA ILE A 81 -16.60 0.93 2.33
C ILE A 81 -16.38 1.94 3.45
N GLU A 82 -17.21 2.98 3.56
CA GLU A 82 -17.13 3.96 4.65
C GLU A 82 -17.34 3.33 6.02
N THR A 83 -18.29 2.40 6.13
CA THR A 83 -18.51 1.63 7.36
C THR A 83 -17.29 0.78 7.71
N ALA A 84 -16.71 0.09 6.74
CA ALA A 84 -15.49 -0.69 6.94
C ALA A 84 -14.31 0.19 7.37
N GLN A 85 -14.14 1.38 6.77
CA GLN A 85 -13.11 2.33 7.18
C GLN A 85 -13.29 2.80 8.63
N ALA A 86 -14.53 3.01 9.08
CA ALA A 86 -14.82 3.34 10.47
C ALA A 86 -14.44 2.16 11.39
N SER A 87 -14.84 0.93 11.05
CA SER A 87 -14.51 -0.28 11.82
C SER A 87 -13.00 -0.53 11.91
N VAL A 88 -12.24 -0.27 10.85
CA VAL A 88 -10.77 -0.39 10.86
C VAL A 88 -10.14 0.57 11.87
N ARG A 89 -10.67 1.78 12.05
CA ARG A 89 -10.15 2.74 13.03
C ARG A 89 -10.28 2.22 14.46
N GLU A 90 -11.35 1.49 14.75
CA GLU A 90 -11.63 0.90 16.07
C GLU A 90 -10.79 -0.34 16.39
N ILE A 91 -10.09 -0.93 15.41
CA ILE A 91 -9.19 -2.08 15.64
C ILE A 91 -8.14 -1.68 16.66
N TYR A 92 -8.05 -2.45 17.75
CA TYR A 92 -7.09 -2.23 18.81
C TYR A 92 -5.65 -2.52 18.35
N MET A 93 -4.72 -1.67 18.75
CA MET A 93 -3.29 -1.88 18.57
C MET A 93 -2.60 -1.68 19.92
N ASP A 94 -1.91 -2.71 20.39
CA ASP A 94 -1.13 -2.65 21.64
C ASP A 94 0.13 -1.81 21.45
N GLU A 95 0.56 -1.10 22.48
CA GLU A 95 1.79 -0.27 22.47
C GLU A 95 3.05 -1.07 22.05
N LYS A 96 3.10 -2.37 22.35
CA LYS A 96 4.22 -3.25 21.93
C LYS A 96 4.23 -3.43 20.41
N ILE A 97 3.06 -3.47 19.78
CA ILE A 97 2.95 -3.55 18.31
C ILE A 97 3.34 -2.20 17.69
N GLU A 98 2.91 -1.09 18.28
CA GLU A 98 3.34 0.24 17.84
C GLU A 98 4.87 0.38 17.92
N LYS A 99 5.46 -0.03 19.05
CA LYS A 99 6.91 -0.03 19.23
C LYS A 99 7.59 -0.95 18.19
N TYR A 100 7.07 -2.14 17.95
CA TYR A 100 7.59 -3.04 16.91
C TYR A 100 7.60 -2.40 15.52
N ILE A 101 6.51 -1.72 15.14
CA ILE A 101 6.43 -0.97 13.89
C ILE A 101 7.50 0.14 13.84
N LEU A 102 7.65 0.90 14.94
CA LEU A 102 8.64 1.96 15.02
C LEU A 102 10.06 1.41 14.94
N ASP A 103 10.36 0.29 15.62
CA ASP A 103 11.67 -0.36 15.57
C ASP A 103 12.01 -0.80 14.12
N LEU A 104 11.06 -1.36 13.39
CA LEU A 104 11.24 -1.71 11.97
C LEU A 104 11.58 -0.48 11.12
N ILE A 105 10.87 0.62 11.29
CA ILE A 105 11.10 1.85 10.54
C ILE A 105 12.44 2.49 10.94
N PHE A 106 12.75 2.54 12.24
CA PHE A 106 14.02 3.09 12.73
C PHE A 106 15.21 2.26 12.30
N ALA A 107 15.07 0.95 12.18
CA ALA A 107 16.10 0.07 11.62
C ALA A 107 16.48 0.42 10.17
N THR A 108 15.53 0.95 9.38
CA THR A 108 15.86 1.45 8.03
C THR A 108 16.63 2.76 8.03
N ARG A 109 16.52 3.59 9.10
CA ARG A 109 17.21 4.89 9.25
C ARG A 109 18.56 4.75 9.93
N TYR A 110 18.62 3.88 10.94
CA TYR A 110 19.77 3.70 11.85
C TYR A 110 20.07 2.22 12.03
N PRO A 111 20.43 1.48 10.95
CA PRO A 111 20.65 0.04 11.01
C PRO A 111 21.71 -0.35 12.05
N GLU A 112 22.73 0.48 12.27
CA GLU A 112 23.77 0.28 13.28
C GLU A 112 23.22 0.15 14.71
N ARG A 113 22.09 0.78 15.03
CA ARG A 113 21.46 0.67 16.36
C ARG A 113 20.74 -0.65 16.59
N TYR A 114 20.53 -1.41 15.52
CA TYR A 114 19.84 -2.70 15.52
C TYR A 114 20.76 -3.85 15.15
N ASN A 115 22.10 -3.64 15.19
CA ASN A 115 23.14 -4.61 14.80
C ASN A 115 22.96 -5.08 13.32
N LEU A 116 22.55 -4.19 12.45
CA LEU A 116 22.28 -4.44 11.03
C LEU A 116 23.26 -3.66 10.12
N ASP A 117 24.52 -3.50 10.57
CA ASP A 117 25.55 -2.74 9.82
C ASP A 117 25.76 -3.25 8.40
N SER A 118 25.60 -4.56 8.21
CA SER A 118 25.79 -5.20 6.91
C SER A 118 24.79 -4.74 5.84
N ILE A 119 23.59 -4.29 6.22
CA ILE A 119 22.58 -3.81 5.26
C ILE A 119 22.66 -2.30 5.01
N LYS A 120 23.41 -1.55 5.81
CA LYS A 120 23.56 -0.09 5.67
C LYS A 120 23.94 0.34 4.26
N PRO A 121 24.91 -0.31 3.56
CA PRO A 121 25.27 0.05 2.18
C PRO A 121 24.16 -0.24 1.15
N LEU A 122 23.16 -1.04 1.51
CA LEU A 122 22.06 -1.44 0.63
C LEU A 122 20.86 -0.49 0.76
N ILE A 123 20.86 0.39 1.75
CA ILE A 123 19.76 1.33 2.02
C ILE A 123 20.18 2.71 1.52
N SER A 124 19.55 3.18 0.45
CA SER A 124 19.76 4.54 -0.05
C SER A 124 19.16 5.59 0.87
N PHE A 125 17.94 5.34 1.36
CA PHE A 125 17.19 6.22 2.25
C PHE A 125 16.42 5.41 3.28
N GLY A 126 16.31 5.93 4.50
CA GLY A 126 15.45 5.36 5.53
C GLY A 126 13.99 5.81 5.35
N ALA A 127 13.04 4.94 5.68
CA ALA A 127 11.62 5.22 5.53
C ALA A 127 11.17 6.46 6.33
N SER A 128 10.31 7.27 5.72
CA SER A 128 9.75 8.49 6.33
C SER A 128 8.77 8.17 7.47
N PRO A 129 8.33 9.16 8.27
CA PRO A 129 7.25 8.95 9.25
C PRO A 129 5.94 8.46 8.63
N ARG A 130 5.70 8.70 7.34
CA ARG A 130 4.56 8.10 6.62
C ARG A 130 4.64 6.58 6.58
N GLY A 131 5.85 6.01 6.50
CA GLY A 131 6.06 4.56 6.59
C GLY A 131 5.47 3.98 7.86
N SER A 132 5.71 4.60 9.04
CA SER A 132 5.15 4.16 10.32
C SER A 132 3.61 4.24 10.31
N ILE A 133 3.06 5.37 9.89
CA ILE A 133 1.60 5.60 9.85
C ILE A 133 0.92 4.61 8.91
N TYR A 134 1.47 4.42 7.72
CA TYR A 134 0.89 3.52 6.72
C TYR A 134 1.03 2.05 7.10
N LEU A 135 2.15 1.67 7.74
CA LEU A 135 2.34 0.30 8.22
C LEU A 135 1.35 -0.04 9.34
N ALA A 136 1.13 0.88 10.29
CA ALA A 136 0.13 0.72 11.34
C ALA A 136 -1.29 0.63 10.75
N THR A 137 -1.63 1.51 9.81
CA THR A 137 -2.94 1.50 9.16
C THR A 137 -3.16 0.22 8.35
N ALA A 138 -2.17 -0.22 7.56
CA ALA A 138 -2.26 -1.44 6.77
C ALA A 138 -2.38 -2.69 7.64
N ALA A 139 -1.66 -2.74 8.77
CA ALA A 139 -1.77 -3.84 9.75
C ALA A 139 -3.17 -3.91 10.36
N LYS A 140 -3.78 -2.76 10.71
CA LYS A 140 -5.20 -2.72 11.14
C LYS A 140 -6.14 -3.22 10.04
N CYS A 141 -5.94 -2.80 8.80
CA CYS A 141 -6.74 -3.30 7.67
C CYS A 141 -6.59 -4.82 7.50
N HIS A 142 -5.37 -5.36 7.64
CA HIS A 142 -5.13 -6.80 7.53
C HIS A 142 -5.82 -7.57 8.67
N ALA A 143 -5.77 -7.07 9.92
CA ALA A 143 -6.48 -7.66 11.05
C ALA A 143 -8.00 -7.66 10.81
N PHE A 144 -8.56 -6.55 10.29
CA PHE A 144 -9.97 -6.44 9.91
C PHE A 144 -10.37 -7.51 8.88
N LEU A 145 -9.58 -7.66 7.81
CA LEU A 145 -9.82 -8.68 6.77
C LEU A 145 -9.71 -10.12 7.30
N LYS A 146 -8.98 -10.31 8.42
CA LYS A 146 -8.90 -11.58 9.16
C LYS A 146 -9.98 -11.72 10.24
N HIS A 147 -10.99 -10.83 10.25
CA HIS A 147 -12.09 -10.81 11.22
C HIS A 147 -11.61 -10.71 12.68
N ARG A 148 -10.54 -9.94 12.94
CA ARG A 148 -10.00 -9.70 14.28
C ARG A 148 -10.16 -8.24 14.69
N GLY A 149 -10.50 -8.01 15.95
CA GLY A 149 -10.62 -6.69 16.57
C GLY A 149 -9.28 -6.12 17.09
N TYR A 150 -8.15 -6.79 16.87
CA TYR A 150 -6.83 -6.40 17.36
C TYR A 150 -5.73 -6.81 16.38
N VAL A 151 -4.61 -6.08 16.40
CA VAL A 151 -3.43 -6.32 15.55
C VAL A 151 -2.45 -7.26 16.26
N ILE A 152 -1.84 -8.17 15.48
CA ILE A 152 -0.74 -9.04 15.91
C ILE A 152 0.48 -8.81 15.01
N PRO A 153 1.71 -9.26 15.42
CA PRO A 153 2.92 -9.06 14.61
C PRO A 153 2.83 -9.64 13.20
N GLU A 154 2.05 -10.69 13.01
CA GLU A 154 1.81 -11.32 11.72
C GLU A 154 1.12 -10.39 10.73
N ASP A 155 0.24 -9.51 11.21
CA ASP A 155 -0.42 -8.51 10.36
C ASP A 155 0.59 -7.49 9.81
N VAL A 156 1.52 -7.06 10.66
CA VAL A 156 2.61 -6.16 10.27
C VAL A 156 3.50 -6.84 9.23
N ARG A 157 3.90 -8.10 9.48
CA ARG A 157 4.74 -8.89 8.55
C ARG A 157 4.06 -9.13 7.21
N ALA A 158 2.75 -9.31 7.18
CA ALA A 158 2.01 -9.55 5.95
C ALA A 158 2.02 -8.36 4.98
N VAL A 159 2.10 -7.13 5.50
CA VAL A 159 1.95 -5.90 4.70
C VAL A 159 3.24 -5.08 4.57
N ILE A 160 4.29 -5.41 5.32
CA ILE A 160 5.51 -4.59 5.42
C ILE A 160 6.18 -4.36 4.06
N TYR A 161 6.27 -5.39 3.23
CA TYR A 161 6.90 -5.28 1.91
C TYR A 161 6.13 -4.31 1.00
N ASP A 162 4.80 -4.39 0.98
CA ASP A 162 3.99 -3.54 0.12
C ASP A 162 3.97 -2.08 0.61
N VAL A 163 4.17 -1.87 1.91
CA VAL A 163 4.27 -0.53 2.49
C VAL A 163 5.66 0.07 2.31
N LEU A 164 6.75 -0.72 2.40
CA LEU A 164 8.12 -0.18 2.49
C LEU A 164 8.93 -0.26 1.20
N ARG A 165 8.61 -1.15 0.24
CA ARG A 165 9.45 -1.37 -0.96
C ARG A 165 9.66 -0.16 -1.86
N HIS A 166 8.96 0.93 -1.65
CA HIS A 166 9.07 2.17 -2.42
C HIS A 166 9.51 3.36 -1.56
N ARG A 167 10.05 3.07 -0.38
CA ARG A 167 10.51 4.06 0.61
C ARG A 167 11.95 3.87 1.00
#